data_6e9bdc5d5eb07290ce3c3c55e151810b
#
_entry.id   6e9bdc5d5eb07290ce3c3c55e151810b
#
_cell.length_a   1.000
_cell.length_b   1.000
_cell.length_c   1.000
_cell.angle_alpha   90.00
_cell.angle_beta   90.00
_cell.angle_gamma   90.00
#
_symmetry.space_group_name_H-M   'P 1'
#
loop_
_entity.id
_entity.type
_entity.pdbx_description
1 polymer ?
#
loop_
_entity_poly.entity_id
_entity_poly.type
_entity_poly.pdbx_seq_one_letter_code
_entity_poly.pdbx_strand_id
1 'polypeptide(L)'
;MALVDIAWAGRTLAIELQWLGAEQADRPLMLFLHEGLGSVSMWRDYPAQLCAALGCRGLVYSRPGYGRSSQRPADEALNPDYLHRQAWEVLPALLQALNIDSAAQPVWLLGHSDGASIALLYAARYPERVAGAVLLAPHVVVEDLSITSINQARSAYLETDLPQRLARHHDHPDAVFWSWNDIWLHPGFRDWSIEPAISTITCPILAIQGQDDEYGTLEQVHGIARRLPQTQVVVLNGCKHSPQRDQPLALTAAVARFFDHQTGDKP
;
A
#
# COMPACT_ATOMS: atom_id res chain seq x y z
N MET A 1 6.82 -3.93 -17.74
CA MET A 1 7.28 -2.95 -16.73
C MET A 1 7.85 -1.76 -17.44
N ALA A 2 7.59 -0.55 -16.96
CA ALA A 2 8.06 0.71 -17.53
C ALA A 2 8.64 1.60 -16.42
N LEU A 3 9.35 2.64 -16.82
CA LEU A 3 9.81 3.70 -15.92
C LEU A 3 9.12 5.02 -16.31
N VAL A 4 8.76 5.82 -15.34
CA VAL A 4 8.29 7.18 -15.52
C VAL A 4 9.06 8.12 -14.60
N ASP A 5 9.42 9.29 -15.11
CA ASP A 5 10.10 10.30 -14.32
C ASP A 5 9.10 11.14 -13.53
N ILE A 6 9.34 11.29 -12.24
CA ILE A 6 8.62 12.18 -11.35
C ILE A 6 9.54 13.25 -10.78
N ALA A 7 9.01 14.43 -10.51
CA ALA A 7 9.71 15.46 -9.73
C ALA A 7 9.41 15.27 -8.24
N TRP A 8 10.43 15.00 -7.42
CA TRP A 8 10.30 14.86 -5.97
C TRP A 8 11.57 15.33 -5.24
N ALA A 9 11.41 16.03 -4.12
CA ALA A 9 12.53 16.55 -3.31
C ALA A 9 13.55 17.35 -4.14
N GLY A 10 13.07 18.16 -5.11
CA GLY A 10 13.92 18.95 -5.99
C GLY A 10 14.74 18.17 -7.03
N ARG A 11 14.43 16.90 -7.25
CA ARG A 11 15.12 15.98 -8.15
C ARG A 11 14.14 15.25 -9.07
N THR A 12 14.66 14.69 -10.16
CA THR A 12 13.92 13.77 -11.02
C THR A 12 14.26 12.34 -10.63
N LEU A 13 13.23 11.53 -10.37
CA LEU A 13 13.35 10.12 -10.02
C LEU A 13 12.58 9.28 -11.02
N ALA A 14 13.21 8.24 -11.55
CA ALA A 14 12.54 7.22 -12.36
C ALA A 14 11.79 6.24 -11.45
N ILE A 15 10.51 6.08 -11.67
CA ILE A 15 9.61 5.19 -10.90
C ILE A 15 9.23 3.99 -11.74
N GLU A 16 9.53 2.80 -11.22
CA GLU A 16 9.08 1.54 -11.81
C GLU A 16 7.58 1.39 -11.70
N LEU A 17 6.93 1.04 -12.81
CA LEU A 17 5.50 0.77 -12.84
C LEU A 17 5.08 -0.32 -13.82
N GLN A 18 3.88 -0.82 -13.62
CA GLN A 18 3.20 -1.75 -14.51
C GLN A 18 1.73 -1.33 -14.67
N TRP A 19 1.30 -1.16 -15.92
CA TRP A 19 -0.09 -1.00 -16.27
C TRP A 19 -0.74 -2.36 -16.50
N LEU A 20 -2.01 -2.47 -16.10
CA LEU A 20 -2.90 -3.61 -16.32
C LEU A 20 -4.15 -3.06 -17.01
N GLY A 21 -4.47 -3.55 -18.21
CA GLY A 21 -5.61 -3.05 -18.98
C GLY A 21 -5.49 -1.58 -19.39
N ALA A 22 -4.28 -1.11 -19.76
CA ALA A 22 -4.02 0.28 -20.10
C ALA A 22 -4.87 0.80 -21.26
N GLU A 23 -5.27 -0.08 -22.18
CA GLU A 23 -6.13 0.20 -23.33
C GLU A 23 -7.60 0.47 -22.96
N GLN A 24 -8.01 0.15 -21.74
CA GLN A 24 -9.38 0.28 -21.24
C GLN A 24 -9.56 1.60 -20.46
N ALA A 25 -9.29 2.73 -21.12
CA ALA A 25 -9.24 4.05 -20.46
C ALA A 25 -10.55 4.49 -19.80
N ASP A 26 -11.68 3.94 -20.23
CA ASP A 26 -13.03 4.16 -19.69
C ASP A 26 -13.33 3.37 -18.41
N ARG A 27 -12.51 2.37 -18.09
CA ARG A 27 -12.69 1.55 -16.89
C ARG A 27 -12.15 2.23 -15.64
N PRO A 28 -12.73 1.92 -14.44
CA PRO A 28 -12.18 2.40 -13.17
C PRO A 28 -10.70 2.06 -13.03
N LEU A 29 -9.92 2.97 -12.46
CA LEU A 29 -8.49 2.77 -12.21
C LEU A 29 -8.25 2.38 -10.76
N MET A 30 -7.59 1.26 -10.53
CA MET A 30 -7.11 0.82 -9.22
C MET A 30 -5.60 1.00 -9.11
N LEU A 31 -5.16 1.72 -8.08
CA LEU A 31 -3.75 1.91 -7.73
C LEU A 31 -3.34 0.91 -6.67
N PHE A 32 -2.27 0.16 -6.91
CA PHE A 32 -1.72 -0.83 -5.98
C PHE A 32 -0.51 -0.25 -5.24
N LEU A 33 -0.62 -0.17 -3.92
CA LEU A 33 0.35 0.43 -3.00
C LEU A 33 0.98 -0.67 -2.16
N HIS A 34 2.27 -0.97 -2.39
CA HIS A 34 2.95 -2.11 -1.79
C HIS A 34 3.32 -1.90 -0.31
N GLU A 35 3.59 -3.01 0.39
CA GLU A 35 4.05 -3.08 1.78
C GLU A 35 5.48 -2.57 1.98
N GLY A 36 5.96 -2.62 3.25
CA GLY A 36 7.26 -2.09 3.69
C GLY A 36 8.48 -2.61 2.94
N LEU A 37 8.46 -3.86 2.50
CA LEU A 37 9.53 -4.48 1.70
C LEU A 37 9.09 -4.80 0.26
N GLY A 38 7.96 -4.27 -0.18
CA GLY A 38 7.34 -4.61 -1.44
C GLY A 38 7.90 -3.90 -2.68
N SER A 39 7.45 -4.35 -3.83
CA SER A 39 7.73 -3.76 -5.15
C SER A 39 6.71 -4.25 -6.18
N VAL A 40 6.75 -3.74 -7.40
CA VAL A 40 5.89 -4.23 -8.50
C VAL A 40 5.98 -5.76 -8.63
N SER A 41 7.17 -6.32 -8.64
CA SER A 41 7.36 -7.76 -8.84
C SER A 41 6.92 -8.63 -7.66
N MET A 42 6.84 -8.08 -6.45
CA MET A 42 6.41 -8.82 -5.26
C MET A 42 4.90 -9.04 -5.17
N TRP A 43 4.11 -8.24 -5.87
CA TRP A 43 2.68 -8.48 -6.04
C TRP A 43 2.37 -9.73 -6.86
N ARG A 44 3.34 -10.21 -7.67
CA ARG A 44 3.17 -11.32 -8.62
C ARG A 44 1.97 -11.07 -9.52
N ASP A 45 1.14 -12.08 -9.74
CA ASP A 45 -0.02 -12.02 -10.65
C ASP A 45 -1.29 -11.50 -9.99
N TYR A 46 -1.29 -11.25 -8.67
CA TYR A 46 -2.50 -10.89 -7.93
C TYR A 46 -3.18 -9.62 -8.48
N PRO A 47 -2.48 -8.51 -8.77
CA PRO A 47 -3.12 -7.33 -9.35
C PRO A 47 -3.82 -7.59 -10.68
N ALA A 48 -3.20 -8.40 -11.56
CA ALA A 48 -3.78 -8.75 -12.85
C ALA A 48 -5.05 -9.62 -12.69
N GLN A 49 -5.01 -10.61 -11.78
CA GLN A 49 -6.15 -11.46 -11.47
C GLN A 49 -7.30 -10.64 -10.88
N LEU A 50 -7.00 -9.72 -9.96
CA LEU A 50 -8.02 -8.87 -9.35
C LEU A 50 -8.62 -7.91 -10.37
N CYS A 51 -7.82 -7.21 -11.17
CA CYS A 51 -8.32 -6.31 -12.20
C CYS A 51 -9.21 -7.03 -13.22
N ALA A 52 -8.84 -8.25 -13.61
CA ALA A 52 -9.67 -9.07 -14.49
C ALA A 52 -11.02 -9.46 -13.85
N ALA A 53 -11.01 -9.80 -12.55
CA ALA A 53 -12.23 -10.14 -11.81
C ALA A 53 -13.17 -8.93 -11.62
N LEU A 54 -12.61 -7.71 -11.46
CA LEU A 54 -13.38 -6.48 -11.25
C LEU A 54 -13.74 -5.74 -12.54
N GLY A 55 -13.21 -6.16 -13.69
CA GLY A 55 -13.37 -5.42 -14.93
C GLY A 55 -12.76 -4.00 -14.86
N CYS A 56 -11.71 -3.79 -14.07
CA CYS A 56 -11.03 -2.52 -13.93
C CYS A 56 -9.63 -2.57 -14.54
N ARG A 57 -9.03 -1.39 -14.75
CA ARG A 57 -7.60 -1.27 -15.08
C ARG A 57 -6.79 -1.05 -13.80
N GLY A 58 -5.51 -1.40 -13.83
CA GLY A 58 -4.65 -1.27 -12.66
C GLY A 58 -3.35 -0.54 -12.96
N LEU A 59 -2.84 0.16 -11.95
CA LEU A 59 -1.50 0.70 -11.92
C LEU A 59 -0.78 0.19 -10.67
N VAL A 60 0.28 -0.57 -10.88
CA VAL A 60 1.18 -1.05 -9.82
C VAL A 60 2.49 -0.26 -9.95
N TYR A 61 3.04 0.26 -8.86
CA TYR A 61 4.32 0.95 -8.89
C TYR A 61 5.20 0.60 -7.68
N SER A 62 6.50 0.75 -7.84
CA SER A 62 7.47 0.66 -6.75
C SER A 62 7.81 2.07 -6.25
N ARG A 63 7.71 2.28 -4.93
CA ARG A 63 8.07 3.57 -4.30
C ARG A 63 9.53 3.94 -4.58
N PRO A 64 9.94 5.23 -4.46
CA PRO A 64 11.35 5.63 -4.53
C PRO A 64 12.23 4.79 -3.58
N GLY A 65 13.30 4.21 -4.10
CA GLY A 65 14.20 3.30 -3.38
C GLY A 65 13.82 1.82 -3.43
N TYR A 66 12.63 1.48 -3.96
CA TYR A 66 12.13 0.11 -4.02
C TYR A 66 12.10 -0.42 -5.46
N GLY A 67 12.12 -1.75 -5.62
CA GLY A 67 12.08 -2.38 -6.93
C GLY A 67 13.23 -1.92 -7.81
N ARG A 68 12.88 -1.41 -8.99
CA ARG A 68 13.79 -0.78 -9.95
C ARG A 68 13.60 0.73 -10.04
N SER A 69 12.89 1.32 -9.09
CA SER A 69 12.79 2.76 -8.98
C SER A 69 14.12 3.36 -8.54
N SER A 70 14.38 4.61 -8.94
CA SER A 70 15.55 5.38 -8.50
C SER A 70 15.72 5.31 -6.98
N GLN A 71 16.97 5.23 -6.53
CA GLN A 71 17.29 5.36 -5.11
C GLN A 71 16.74 6.66 -4.56
N ARG A 72 16.31 6.62 -3.30
CA ARG A 72 16.03 7.86 -2.57
C ARG A 72 17.33 8.66 -2.44
N PRO A 73 17.26 9.99 -2.56
CA PRO A 73 18.40 10.83 -2.28
C PRO A 73 18.96 10.54 -0.88
N ALA A 74 20.27 10.56 -0.70
CA ALA A 74 20.92 10.23 0.58
C ALA A 74 20.53 11.19 1.72
N ASP A 75 20.16 12.43 1.37
CA ASP A 75 19.64 13.45 2.28
C ASP A 75 18.13 13.30 2.59
N GLU A 76 17.46 12.34 1.97
CA GLU A 76 16.06 12.00 2.18
C GLU A 76 15.94 10.70 3.00
N ALA A 77 16.57 10.66 4.17
CA ALA A 77 16.42 9.56 5.12
C ALA A 77 14.94 9.38 5.53
N LEU A 78 14.54 8.15 5.87
CA LEU A 78 13.20 7.91 6.41
C LEU A 78 13.09 8.58 7.78
N ASN A 79 12.08 9.42 7.91
CA ASN A 79 11.65 10.07 9.13
C ASN A 79 10.28 9.55 9.53
N PRO A 80 9.78 9.81 10.75
CA PRO A 80 8.46 9.35 11.20
C PRO A 80 7.28 9.77 10.30
N ASP A 81 7.46 10.76 9.44
CA ASP A 81 6.47 11.23 8.46
C ASP A 81 6.61 10.58 7.07
N TYR A 82 7.47 9.57 6.89
CA TYR A 82 7.78 9.02 5.58
C TYR A 82 6.55 8.50 4.82
N LEU A 83 5.56 7.91 5.53
CA LEU A 83 4.31 7.45 4.91
C LEU A 83 3.45 8.64 4.45
N HIS A 84 3.45 9.73 5.21
CA HIS A 84 2.79 10.98 4.82
C HIS A 84 3.41 11.55 3.54
N ARG A 85 4.73 11.58 3.45
CA ARG A 85 5.44 12.05 2.25
C ARG A 85 5.16 11.18 1.03
N GLN A 86 5.07 9.86 1.20
CA GLN A 86 4.63 8.96 0.12
C GLN A 86 3.21 9.30 -0.36
N ALA A 87 2.29 9.53 0.56
CA ALA A 87 0.90 9.84 0.26
C ALA A 87 0.70 11.25 -0.32
N TRP A 88 1.42 12.25 0.18
CA TRP A 88 1.14 13.66 -0.10
C TRP A 88 2.05 14.28 -1.16
N GLU A 89 3.20 13.68 -1.43
CA GLU A 89 4.20 14.19 -2.36
C GLU A 89 4.43 13.21 -3.52
N VAL A 90 4.82 11.97 -3.22
CA VAL A 90 5.21 10.99 -4.26
C VAL A 90 4.02 10.53 -5.09
N LEU A 91 2.91 10.12 -4.45
CA LEU A 91 1.74 9.63 -5.18
C LEU A 91 1.11 10.72 -6.06
N PRO A 92 0.90 11.97 -5.60
CA PRO A 92 0.47 13.05 -6.49
C PRO A 92 1.43 13.33 -7.66
N ALA A 93 2.75 13.32 -7.42
CA ALA A 93 3.74 13.52 -8.47
C ALA A 93 3.70 12.41 -9.53
N LEU A 94 3.48 11.15 -9.10
CA LEU A 94 3.30 10.02 -10.01
C LEU A 94 2.03 10.17 -10.87
N LEU A 95 0.90 10.50 -10.25
CA LEU A 95 -0.36 10.72 -10.99
C LEU A 95 -0.22 11.85 -11.98
N GLN A 96 0.43 12.96 -11.61
CA GLN A 96 0.70 14.08 -12.49
C GLN A 96 1.59 13.67 -13.68
N ALA A 97 2.68 12.95 -13.44
CA ALA A 97 3.59 12.49 -14.48
C ALA A 97 2.92 11.54 -15.49
N LEU A 98 1.91 10.80 -15.03
CA LEU A 98 1.10 9.89 -15.84
C LEU A 98 -0.13 10.58 -16.48
N ASN A 99 -0.33 11.88 -16.28
CA ASN A 99 -1.51 12.64 -16.73
C ASN A 99 -2.83 12.02 -16.24
N ILE A 100 -2.84 11.47 -15.01
CA ILE A 100 -4.05 10.93 -14.38
C ILE A 100 -4.73 12.04 -13.60
N ASP A 101 -5.84 12.53 -14.11
CA ASP A 101 -6.67 13.52 -13.42
C ASP A 101 -7.64 12.81 -12.46
N SER A 102 -7.17 12.53 -11.24
CA SER A 102 -7.97 11.91 -10.20
C SER A 102 -9.07 12.82 -9.62
N ALA A 103 -9.07 14.11 -9.92
CA ALA A 103 -10.18 14.99 -9.55
C ALA A 103 -11.37 14.85 -10.51
N ALA A 104 -11.08 14.66 -11.82
CA ALA A 104 -12.12 14.41 -12.82
C ALA A 104 -12.60 12.94 -12.79
N GLN A 105 -11.70 12.00 -12.55
CA GLN A 105 -11.99 10.56 -12.46
C GLN A 105 -11.34 9.98 -11.20
N PRO A 106 -12.05 9.95 -10.06
CA PRO A 106 -11.52 9.43 -8.80
C PRO A 106 -11.03 7.99 -8.93
N VAL A 107 -9.90 7.70 -8.29
CA VAL A 107 -9.23 6.41 -8.36
C VAL A 107 -9.62 5.49 -7.21
N TRP A 108 -9.53 4.19 -7.42
CA TRP A 108 -9.57 3.19 -6.36
C TRP A 108 -8.17 2.96 -5.81
N LEU A 109 -8.04 2.79 -4.51
CA LEU A 109 -6.77 2.46 -3.87
C LEU A 109 -6.84 1.04 -3.30
N LEU A 110 -5.82 0.22 -3.55
CA LEU A 110 -5.59 -1.03 -2.86
C LEU A 110 -4.20 -1.00 -2.25
N GLY A 111 -4.13 -0.89 -0.93
CA GLY A 111 -2.88 -0.82 -0.20
C GLY A 111 -2.66 -2.03 0.70
N HIS A 112 -1.41 -2.49 0.82
CA HIS A 112 -1.01 -3.53 1.74
C HIS A 112 -0.01 -2.97 2.76
N SER A 113 -0.26 -3.17 4.07
CA SER A 113 0.62 -2.76 5.16
C SER A 113 0.96 -1.26 5.09
N ASP A 114 2.24 -0.85 4.92
CA ASP A 114 2.65 0.54 4.63
C ASP A 114 1.78 1.16 3.52
N GLY A 115 1.51 0.40 2.45
CA GLY A 115 0.69 0.86 1.34
C GLY A 115 -0.76 1.15 1.74
N ALA A 116 -1.30 0.43 2.72
CA ALA A 116 -2.63 0.70 3.26
C ALA A 116 -2.65 1.99 4.11
N SER A 117 -1.60 2.24 4.88
CA SER A 117 -1.43 3.51 5.60
C SER A 117 -1.29 4.69 4.63
N ILE A 118 -0.53 4.51 3.53
CA ILE A 118 -0.41 5.52 2.47
C ILE A 118 -1.77 5.78 1.81
N ALA A 119 -2.56 4.72 1.54
CA ALA A 119 -3.91 4.86 0.96
C ALA A 119 -4.83 5.68 1.87
N LEU A 120 -4.83 5.40 3.17
CA LEU A 120 -5.59 6.16 4.17
C LEU A 120 -5.17 7.64 4.21
N LEU A 121 -3.87 7.91 4.26
CA LEU A 121 -3.32 9.26 4.29
C LEU A 121 -3.64 10.05 3.01
N TYR A 122 -3.59 9.38 1.84
CA TYR A 122 -3.95 10.00 0.57
C TYR A 122 -5.45 10.31 0.52
N ALA A 123 -6.31 9.35 0.90
CA ALA A 123 -7.76 9.54 0.93
C ALA A 123 -8.19 10.64 1.92
N ALA A 124 -7.50 10.77 3.05
CA ALA A 124 -7.75 11.84 4.03
C ALA A 124 -7.39 13.23 3.49
N ARG A 125 -6.30 13.34 2.72
CA ARG A 125 -5.81 14.61 2.17
C ARG A 125 -6.57 15.05 0.93
N TYR A 126 -7.03 14.07 0.13
CA TYR A 126 -7.67 14.30 -1.17
C TYR A 126 -8.97 13.49 -1.29
N PRO A 127 -9.97 13.73 -0.42
CA PRO A 127 -11.18 12.91 -0.33
C PRO A 127 -11.97 12.87 -1.66
N GLU A 128 -11.94 13.95 -2.44
CA GLU A 128 -12.61 14.06 -3.74
C GLU A 128 -11.93 13.27 -4.86
N ARG A 129 -10.70 12.77 -4.63
CA ARG A 129 -9.89 12.07 -5.63
C ARG A 129 -9.93 10.56 -5.50
N VAL A 130 -10.63 10.04 -4.46
CA VAL A 130 -10.65 8.61 -4.15
C VAL A 130 -12.09 8.09 -4.22
N ALA A 131 -12.34 7.16 -5.16
CA ALA A 131 -13.62 6.50 -5.30
C ALA A 131 -13.89 5.48 -4.19
N GLY A 132 -12.84 4.83 -3.68
CA GLY A 132 -12.89 3.89 -2.58
C GLY A 132 -11.51 3.33 -2.26
N ALA A 133 -11.36 2.74 -1.07
CA ALA A 133 -10.10 2.16 -0.62
C ALA A 133 -10.27 0.74 -0.08
N VAL A 134 -9.38 -0.16 -0.51
CA VAL A 134 -9.20 -1.52 0.01
C VAL A 134 -7.88 -1.57 0.76
N LEU A 135 -7.94 -1.90 2.03
CA LEU A 135 -6.81 -1.90 2.96
C LEU A 135 -6.52 -3.33 3.39
N LEU A 136 -5.35 -3.84 3.04
CA LEU A 136 -4.89 -5.17 3.43
C LEU A 136 -3.90 -5.03 4.57
N ALA A 137 -4.20 -5.59 5.74
CA ALA A 137 -3.34 -5.57 6.93
C ALA A 137 -2.79 -4.15 7.22
N PRO A 138 -3.65 -3.12 7.35
CA PRO A 138 -3.22 -1.74 7.55
C PRO A 138 -2.52 -1.54 8.89
N HIS A 139 -1.68 -0.50 8.99
CA HIS A 139 -1.22 0.04 10.25
C HIS A 139 -1.72 1.48 10.41
N VAL A 140 -2.36 1.77 11.53
CA VAL A 140 -2.78 3.13 11.91
C VAL A 140 -2.09 3.61 13.17
N VAL A 141 -1.53 2.68 13.94
CA VAL A 141 -0.69 2.89 15.12
C VAL A 141 0.43 1.86 15.15
N VAL A 142 1.49 2.14 15.92
CA VAL A 142 2.55 1.17 16.20
C VAL A 142 2.18 0.36 17.45
N GLU A 143 2.19 -0.97 17.32
CA GLU A 143 1.92 -1.92 18.39
C GLU A 143 3.21 -2.63 18.86
N ASP A 144 3.23 -3.17 20.08
CA ASP A 144 4.34 -4.01 20.58
C ASP A 144 4.57 -5.24 19.70
N LEU A 145 3.47 -5.81 19.16
CA LEU A 145 3.53 -6.91 18.21
C LEU A 145 4.32 -6.52 16.96
N SER A 146 4.04 -5.34 16.37
CA SER A 146 4.75 -4.82 15.20
C SER A 146 6.26 -4.72 15.49
N ILE A 147 6.64 -4.10 16.60
CA ILE A 147 8.05 -3.95 17.00
C ILE A 147 8.74 -5.31 17.18
N THR A 148 8.04 -6.27 17.81
CA THR A 148 8.56 -7.63 17.99
C THR A 148 8.84 -8.31 16.66
N SER A 149 7.89 -8.26 15.73
CA SER A 149 8.02 -8.89 14.41
C SER A 149 9.05 -8.21 13.53
N ILE A 150 9.19 -6.88 13.60
CA ILE A 150 10.23 -6.13 12.90
C ILE A 150 11.63 -6.51 13.42
N ASN A 151 11.80 -6.73 14.74
CA ASN A 151 13.05 -7.24 15.30
C ASN A 151 13.33 -8.68 14.85
N GLN A 152 12.32 -9.53 14.77
CA GLN A 152 12.47 -10.89 14.22
C GLN A 152 12.88 -10.86 12.75
N ALA A 153 12.31 -9.93 11.95
CA ALA A 153 12.72 -9.72 10.57
C ALA A 153 14.21 -9.30 10.49
N ARG A 154 14.70 -8.48 11.43
CA ARG A 154 16.13 -8.11 11.52
C ARG A 154 17.02 -9.33 11.72
N SER A 155 16.68 -10.22 12.67
CA SER A 155 17.40 -11.46 12.87
C SER A 155 17.35 -12.36 11.63
N ALA A 156 16.17 -12.49 11.00
CA ALA A 156 16.03 -13.26 9.77
C ALA A 156 16.88 -12.70 8.63
N TYR A 157 17.02 -11.37 8.50
CA TYR A 157 17.86 -10.75 7.49
C TYR A 157 19.35 -11.09 7.68
N LEU A 158 19.81 -11.11 8.94
CA LEU A 158 21.22 -11.39 9.27
C LEU A 158 21.56 -12.88 9.23
N GLU A 159 20.59 -13.77 9.49
CA GLU A 159 20.84 -15.17 9.77
C GLU A 159 20.31 -16.13 8.68
N THR A 160 19.53 -15.64 7.71
CA THR A 160 18.90 -16.48 6.68
C THR A 160 19.21 -16.01 5.26
N ASP A 161 18.56 -16.62 4.26
CA ASP A 161 18.62 -16.23 2.84
C ASP A 161 17.71 -15.05 2.47
N LEU A 162 17.17 -14.33 3.45
CA LEU A 162 16.25 -13.21 3.21
C LEU A 162 16.87 -12.13 2.31
N PRO A 163 18.16 -11.71 2.47
CA PRO A 163 18.79 -10.75 1.55
C PRO A 163 18.77 -11.21 0.10
N GLN A 164 19.10 -12.49 -0.15
CA GLN A 164 19.11 -13.07 -1.49
C GLN A 164 17.71 -13.17 -2.10
N ARG A 165 16.68 -13.40 -1.27
CA ARG A 165 15.29 -13.39 -1.73
C ARG A 165 14.84 -11.98 -2.11
N LEU A 166 15.18 -10.96 -1.32
CA LEU A 166 14.88 -9.56 -1.62
C LEU A 166 15.63 -9.06 -2.86
N ALA A 167 16.87 -9.51 -3.08
CA ALA A 167 17.67 -9.18 -4.27
C ALA A 167 17.02 -9.61 -5.60
N ARG A 168 16.06 -10.53 -5.59
CA ARG A 168 15.28 -10.89 -6.78
C ARG A 168 14.26 -9.81 -7.18
N HIS A 169 13.96 -8.91 -6.27
CA HIS A 169 12.85 -7.95 -6.37
C HIS A 169 13.30 -6.49 -6.29
N HIS A 170 14.53 -6.24 -5.84
CA HIS A 170 15.08 -4.89 -5.61
C HIS A 170 16.50 -4.78 -6.15
N ASP A 171 16.81 -3.68 -6.80
CA ASP A 171 18.17 -3.38 -7.25
C ASP A 171 19.12 -3.11 -6.07
N HIS A 172 18.56 -2.61 -4.93
CA HIS A 172 19.31 -2.28 -3.72
C HIS A 172 18.63 -2.87 -2.47
N PRO A 173 18.63 -4.21 -2.30
CA PRO A 173 17.88 -4.90 -1.26
C PRO A 173 18.29 -4.50 0.17
N ASP A 174 19.59 -4.24 0.41
CA ASP A 174 20.08 -3.79 1.71
C ASP A 174 19.50 -2.41 2.07
N ALA A 175 19.52 -1.46 1.13
CA ALA A 175 18.96 -0.13 1.36
C ALA A 175 17.46 -0.18 1.64
N VAL A 176 16.72 -1.06 0.95
CA VAL A 176 15.29 -1.29 1.19
C VAL A 176 15.06 -1.85 2.58
N PHE A 177 15.75 -2.93 2.93
CA PHE A 177 15.55 -3.61 4.19
C PHE A 177 15.90 -2.70 5.39
N TRP A 178 17.11 -2.14 5.41
CA TRP A 178 17.57 -1.37 6.55
C TRP A 178 16.80 -0.06 6.70
N SER A 179 16.43 0.62 5.62
CA SER A 179 15.58 1.80 5.73
C SER A 179 14.23 1.50 6.38
N TRP A 180 13.56 0.43 5.96
CA TRP A 180 12.28 0.00 6.53
C TRP A 180 12.45 -0.46 7.98
N ASN A 181 13.43 -1.33 8.26
CA ASN A 181 13.66 -1.87 9.60
C ASN A 181 14.02 -0.77 10.61
N ASP A 182 14.95 0.12 10.22
CA ASP A 182 15.45 1.16 11.11
C ASP A 182 14.39 2.21 11.42
N ILE A 183 13.54 2.60 10.46
CA ILE A 183 12.46 3.56 10.76
C ILE A 183 11.39 2.96 11.66
N TRP A 184 10.99 1.70 11.43
CA TRP A 184 10.00 1.04 12.28
C TRP A 184 10.50 0.81 13.71
N LEU A 185 11.81 0.63 13.90
CA LEU A 185 12.45 0.49 15.22
C LEU A 185 12.94 1.84 15.79
N HIS A 186 12.80 2.93 15.05
CA HIS A 186 13.24 4.24 15.51
C HIS A 186 12.40 4.70 16.71
N PRO A 187 13.02 5.17 17.82
CA PRO A 187 12.27 5.62 19.00
C PRO A 187 11.21 6.67 18.70
N GLY A 188 11.49 7.60 17.77
CA GLY A 188 10.55 8.63 17.34
C GLY A 188 9.37 8.12 16.51
N PHE A 189 9.39 6.85 16.08
CA PHE A 189 8.26 6.20 15.40
C PHE A 189 7.36 5.42 16.36
N ARG A 190 7.78 5.23 17.61
CA ARG A 190 7.05 4.43 18.61
C ARG A 190 5.63 4.95 18.86
N ASP A 191 5.47 6.26 18.90
CA ASP A 191 4.19 6.92 19.14
C ASP A 191 3.49 7.36 17.84
N TRP A 192 3.96 6.83 16.69
CA TRP A 192 3.36 7.15 15.41
C TRP A 192 1.92 6.68 15.33
N SER A 193 1.06 7.58 14.90
CA SER A 193 -0.35 7.32 14.66
C SER A 193 -0.89 8.20 13.55
N ILE A 194 -1.66 7.61 12.64
CA ILE A 194 -2.42 8.35 11.62
C ILE A 194 -3.91 8.46 11.96
N GLU A 195 -4.33 7.91 13.08
CA GLU A 195 -5.74 7.94 13.50
C GLU A 195 -6.37 9.33 13.51
N PRO A 196 -5.70 10.41 13.96
CA PRO A 196 -6.29 11.75 13.88
C PRO A 196 -6.46 12.24 12.44
N ALA A 197 -5.51 11.87 11.54
CA ALA A 197 -5.50 12.33 10.16
C ALA A 197 -6.62 11.70 9.32
N ILE A 198 -7.01 10.45 9.61
CA ILE A 198 -7.96 9.70 8.76
C ILE A 198 -9.44 10.12 8.96
N SER A 199 -9.76 10.93 9.96
CA SER A 199 -11.16 11.31 10.28
C SER A 199 -11.88 12.09 9.18
N THR A 200 -11.15 12.61 8.20
CA THR A 200 -11.70 13.38 7.07
C THR A 200 -12.07 12.52 5.86
N ILE A 201 -11.81 11.21 5.91
CA ILE A 201 -12.10 10.30 4.79
C ILE A 201 -13.60 10.14 4.60
N THR A 202 -14.06 10.37 3.39
CA THR A 202 -15.47 10.26 3.01
C THR A 202 -15.77 9.08 2.09
N CYS A 203 -14.77 8.57 1.38
CA CYS A 203 -14.95 7.44 0.47
C CYS A 203 -15.25 6.13 1.23
N PRO A 204 -15.91 5.15 0.58
CA PRO A 204 -16.11 3.82 1.14
C PRO A 204 -14.77 3.11 1.37
N ILE A 205 -14.68 2.34 2.47
CA ILE A 205 -13.48 1.60 2.85
C ILE A 205 -13.82 0.13 3.09
N LEU A 206 -12.97 -0.76 2.56
CA LEU A 206 -12.91 -2.16 2.93
C LEU A 206 -11.57 -2.44 3.63
N ALA A 207 -11.61 -2.74 4.93
CA ALA A 207 -10.43 -3.10 5.71
C ALA A 207 -10.39 -4.62 5.93
N ILE A 208 -9.33 -5.27 5.46
CA ILE A 208 -9.16 -6.73 5.49
C ILE A 208 -7.89 -7.07 6.27
N GLN A 209 -8.00 -7.98 7.23
CA GLN A 209 -6.85 -8.46 7.99
C GLN A 209 -6.94 -9.96 8.24
N GLY A 210 -5.79 -10.63 8.25
CA GLY A 210 -5.68 -12.02 8.67
C GLY A 210 -5.88 -12.15 10.19
N GLN A 211 -6.58 -13.21 10.61
CA GLN A 211 -6.73 -13.52 12.04
C GLN A 211 -5.38 -13.80 12.73
N ASP A 212 -4.44 -14.36 11.97
CA ASP A 212 -3.12 -14.78 12.45
C ASP A 212 -2.02 -13.81 11.98
N ASP A 213 -2.38 -12.53 11.76
CA ASP A 213 -1.43 -11.49 11.33
C ASP A 213 -0.37 -11.29 12.42
N GLU A 214 0.88 -11.50 12.05
CA GLU A 214 2.03 -11.42 12.93
C GLU A 214 2.60 -10.01 13.12
N TYR A 215 2.14 -9.02 12.33
CA TYR A 215 2.63 -7.63 12.39
C TYR A 215 1.64 -6.66 13.03
N GLY A 216 0.35 -6.98 13.06
CA GLY A 216 -0.66 -6.11 13.64
C GLY A 216 -1.84 -6.88 14.20
N THR A 217 -2.39 -6.42 15.32
CA THR A 217 -3.61 -7.01 15.87
C THR A 217 -4.85 -6.55 15.08
N LEU A 218 -5.99 -7.21 15.29
CA LEU A 218 -7.27 -6.77 14.69
C LEU A 218 -7.69 -5.36 15.13
N GLU A 219 -7.03 -4.80 16.16
CA GLU A 219 -7.27 -3.44 16.60
C GLU A 219 -6.99 -2.41 15.49
N GLN A 220 -6.07 -2.72 14.58
CA GLN A 220 -5.79 -1.87 13.41
C GLN A 220 -7.04 -1.63 12.57
N VAL A 221 -7.73 -2.71 12.17
CA VAL A 221 -8.95 -2.59 11.32
C VAL A 221 -10.17 -2.14 12.12
N HIS A 222 -10.30 -2.56 13.39
CA HIS A 222 -11.39 -2.11 14.26
C HIS A 222 -11.23 -0.64 14.65
N GLY A 223 -10.01 -0.15 14.86
CA GLY A 223 -9.71 1.26 15.11
C GLY A 223 -10.14 2.15 13.93
N ILE A 224 -9.87 1.69 12.69
CA ILE A 224 -10.35 2.37 11.47
C ILE A 224 -11.87 2.41 11.47
N ALA A 225 -12.56 1.29 11.68
CA ALA A 225 -14.03 1.22 11.64
C ALA A 225 -14.71 2.07 12.73
N ARG A 226 -14.10 2.19 13.91
CA ARG A 226 -14.63 3.10 14.97
C ARG A 226 -14.56 4.57 14.57
N ARG A 227 -13.57 4.98 13.79
CA ARG A 227 -13.39 6.36 13.35
C ARG A 227 -14.16 6.67 12.07
N LEU A 228 -14.31 5.70 11.22
CA LEU A 228 -14.92 5.77 9.89
C LEU A 228 -16.05 4.75 9.79
N PRO A 229 -17.27 5.10 10.22
CA PRO A 229 -18.39 4.15 10.28
C PRO A 229 -18.78 3.52 8.94
N GLN A 230 -18.38 4.12 7.81
CA GLN A 230 -18.56 3.57 6.46
C GLN A 230 -17.60 2.40 6.15
N THR A 231 -16.66 2.05 7.05
CA THR A 231 -15.72 0.98 6.85
C THR A 231 -16.36 -0.39 7.01
N GLN A 232 -16.23 -1.22 5.99
CA GLN A 232 -16.52 -2.65 6.10
C GLN A 232 -15.26 -3.38 6.57
N VAL A 233 -15.37 -4.22 7.60
CA VAL A 233 -14.26 -5.02 8.12
C VAL A 233 -14.45 -6.49 7.73
N VAL A 234 -13.41 -7.10 7.20
CA VAL A 234 -13.35 -8.53 6.89
C VAL A 234 -12.13 -9.14 7.57
N VAL A 235 -12.35 -10.12 8.43
CA VAL A 235 -11.28 -10.91 9.05
C VAL A 235 -11.20 -12.27 8.38
N LEU A 236 -10.01 -12.65 7.92
CA LEU A 236 -9.75 -13.91 7.22
C LEU A 236 -9.12 -14.91 8.21
N ASN A 237 -9.85 -15.98 8.54
CA ASN A 237 -9.36 -17.04 9.41
C ASN A 237 -8.23 -17.83 8.75
N GLY A 238 -7.18 -18.19 9.51
CA GLY A 238 -6.02 -18.93 8.98
C GLY A 238 -5.22 -18.12 7.95
N CYS A 239 -5.27 -16.82 8.03
CA CYS A 239 -4.55 -15.89 7.17
C CYS A 239 -3.62 -15.03 8.01
N LYS A 240 -2.41 -14.84 7.54
CA LYS A 240 -1.36 -14.00 8.13
C LYS A 240 -1.38 -12.59 7.55
N HIS A 241 -0.21 -11.91 7.61
CA HIS A 241 -0.04 -10.51 7.19
C HIS A 241 -0.24 -10.27 5.68
N SER A 242 -0.26 -11.31 4.84
CA SER A 242 -0.32 -11.16 3.37
C SER A 242 -1.55 -11.82 2.76
N PRO A 243 -2.78 -11.28 2.92
CA PRO A 243 -4.02 -11.88 2.41
C PRO A 243 -3.99 -12.25 0.93
N GLN A 244 -3.33 -11.43 0.09
CA GLN A 244 -3.16 -11.67 -1.35
C GLN A 244 -2.29 -12.89 -1.67
N ARG A 245 -1.52 -13.37 -0.72
CA ARG A 245 -0.66 -14.57 -0.85
C ARG A 245 -1.29 -15.78 -0.18
N ASP A 246 -1.86 -15.57 1.01
CA ASP A 246 -2.35 -16.65 1.86
C ASP A 246 -3.74 -17.12 1.43
N GLN A 247 -4.62 -16.19 1.05
CA GLN A 247 -6.01 -16.49 0.69
C GLN A 247 -6.51 -15.65 -0.51
N PRO A 248 -5.86 -15.72 -1.67
CA PRO A 248 -6.16 -14.85 -2.81
C PRO A 248 -7.61 -14.94 -3.29
N LEU A 249 -8.23 -16.13 -3.26
CA LEU A 249 -9.61 -16.32 -3.71
C LEU A 249 -10.63 -15.68 -2.75
N ALA A 250 -10.45 -15.88 -1.44
CA ALA A 250 -11.33 -15.27 -0.43
C ALA A 250 -11.20 -13.75 -0.45
N LEU A 251 -9.97 -13.26 -0.60
CA LEU A 251 -9.68 -11.84 -0.73
C LEU A 251 -10.37 -11.26 -1.99
N THR A 252 -10.16 -11.86 -3.15
CA THR A 252 -10.78 -11.40 -4.41
C THR A 252 -12.30 -11.37 -4.30
N ALA A 253 -12.93 -12.40 -3.71
CA ALA A 253 -14.37 -12.42 -3.52
C ALA A 253 -14.87 -11.31 -2.58
N ALA A 254 -14.13 -10.98 -1.53
CA ALA A 254 -14.48 -9.88 -0.62
C ALA A 254 -14.37 -8.52 -1.34
N VAL A 255 -13.27 -8.30 -2.08
CA VAL A 255 -13.06 -7.06 -2.83
C VAL A 255 -14.09 -6.90 -3.94
N ALA A 256 -14.41 -7.96 -4.69
CA ALA A 256 -15.41 -7.91 -5.76
C ALA A 256 -16.78 -7.49 -5.21
N ARG A 257 -17.27 -8.15 -4.15
CA ARG A 257 -18.55 -7.76 -3.53
C ARG A 257 -18.59 -6.30 -3.10
N PHE A 258 -17.50 -5.82 -2.52
CA PHE A 258 -17.38 -4.42 -2.10
C PHE A 258 -17.38 -3.47 -3.30
N PHE A 259 -16.58 -3.76 -4.32
CA PHE A 259 -16.43 -2.94 -5.52
C PHE A 259 -17.75 -2.83 -6.30
N ASP A 260 -18.43 -3.96 -6.57
CA ASP A 260 -19.71 -4.02 -7.28
C ASP A 260 -20.81 -3.24 -6.56
N HIS A 261 -20.82 -3.33 -5.21
CA HIS A 261 -21.79 -2.57 -4.41
C HIS A 261 -21.59 -1.04 -4.54
N GLN A 262 -20.35 -0.60 -4.72
CA GLN A 262 -20.02 0.83 -4.81
C GLN A 262 -20.13 1.37 -6.24
N THR A 263 -19.86 0.55 -7.26
CA THR A 263 -19.92 0.98 -8.67
C THR A 263 -21.33 0.87 -9.28
N GLY A 264 -22.25 0.21 -8.58
CA GLY A 264 -23.62 0.00 -9.07
C GLY A 264 -23.75 -1.09 -10.11
N ASP A 265 -22.70 -1.82 -10.42
CA ASP A 265 -22.75 -3.03 -11.22
C ASP A 265 -23.39 -4.14 -10.37
N LYS A 266 -24.72 -4.29 -10.48
CA LYS A 266 -25.40 -5.48 -9.96
C LYS A 266 -25.12 -6.64 -10.88
N PRO A 267 -24.88 -7.86 -10.33
CA PRO A 267 -24.69 -9.07 -11.11
C PRO A 267 -25.90 -9.43 -11.97
#